data_2ca95b4df4205cd83c85f022d70c5358
#
_entry.id   2ca95b4df4205cd83c85f022d70c5358
#
_cell.length_a   1.000
_cell.length_b   1.000
_cell.length_c   1.000
_cell.angle_alpha   90.00
_cell.angle_beta   90.00
_cell.angle_gamma   90.00
#
_symmetry.space_group_name_H-M   'P 1'
#
loop_
_entity.id
_entity.type
_entity.pdbx_description
1 polymer ?
#
loop_
_entity_poly.entity_id
_entity_poly.type
_entity_poly.pdbx_seq_one_letter_code
_entity_poly.pdbx_strand_id
1 'polypeptide(L)'
;MDAQDKTRDELQLLEAMVQANDRREEVFAAIETSETPDEARAAVAKLLGVGEILARAVLDMQARRWTQGERRKITDHLAMLRAELEPD
;
A
#
# COMPACT_ATOMS: atom_id res chain seq x y z
N MET A 1 3.81 -22.82 -4.18
CA MET A 1 3.73 -21.69 -3.28
C MET A 1 2.75 -22.00 -2.15
N ASP A 2 3.15 -21.84 -0.93
CA ASP A 2 2.29 -22.20 0.18
C ASP A 2 1.42 -21.01 0.65
N ALA A 3 0.52 -21.26 1.59
CA ALA A 3 -0.42 -20.27 2.08
C ALA A 3 0.29 -19.10 2.78
N GLN A 4 1.41 -19.35 3.42
CA GLN A 4 2.16 -18.31 4.12
C GLN A 4 2.80 -17.31 3.16
N ASP A 5 3.31 -17.77 2.02
CA ASP A 5 3.89 -16.87 1.01
C ASP A 5 2.83 -15.94 0.46
N LYS A 6 1.64 -16.47 0.19
CA LYS A 6 0.52 -15.69 -0.30
C LYS A 6 0.07 -14.66 0.75
N THR A 7 0.02 -15.08 2.00
CA THR A 7 -0.36 -14.20 3.11
C THR A 7 0.65 -13.07 3.27
N ARG A 8 1.95 -13.36 3.11
CA ARG A 8 2.99 -12.33 3.21
C ARG A 8 2.89 -11.32 2.07
N ASP A 9 2.61 -11.77 0.85
CA ASP A 9 2.43 -10.86 -0.28
C ASP A 9 1.25 -9.92 -0.04
N GLU A 10 0.16 -10.47 0.45
CA GLU A 10 -1.03 -9.69 0.79
C GLU A 10 -0.75 -8.71 1.93
N LEU A 11 0.02 -9.17 2.94
CA LEU A 11 0.43 -8.33 4.05
C LEU A 11 1.26 -7.13 3.56
N GLN A 12 2.22 -7.36 2.67
CA GLN A 12 3.04 -6.29 2.13
C GLN A 12 2.21 -5.25 1.38
N LEU A 13 1.23 -5.71 0.59
CA LEU A 13 0.34 -4.81 -0.12
C LEU A 13 -0.46 -3.95 0.86
N LEU A 14 -1.06 -4.57 1.87
CA LEU A 14 -1.87 -3.85 2.84
C LEU A 14 -1.04 -2.88 3.67
N GLU A 15 0.18 -3.26 4.02
CA GLU A 15 1.08 -2.36 4.74
C GLU A 15 1.43 -1.14 3.88
N ALA A 16 1.68 -1.36 2.59
CA ALA A 16 1.94 -0.26 1.67
C ALA A 16 0.74 0.68 1.56
N MET A 17 -0.47 0.12 1.53
CA MET A 17 -1.70 0.91 1.46
C MET A 17 -1.92 1.74 2.72
N VAL A 18 -1.69 1.16 3.89
CA VAL A 18 -1.79 1.89 5.16
C VAL A 18 -0.75 3.00 5.23
N GLN A 19 0.47 2.70 4.84
CA GLN A 19 1.55 3.68 4.82
C GLN A 19 1.22 4.84 3.87
N ALA A 20 0.66 4.54 2.70
CA ALA A 20 0.25 5.56 1.75
C ALA A 20 -0.85 6.45 2.32
N ASN A 21 -1.80 5.86 3.04
CA ASN A 21 -2.86 6.63 3.71
C ASN A 21 -2.31 7.53 4.80
N ASP A 22 -1.35 7.05 5.58
CA ASP A 22 -0.74 7.82 6.66
C ASP A 22 0.13 8.95 6.12
N ARG A 23 0.65 8.77 4.92
CA ARG A 23 1.52 9.75 4.25
C ARG A 23 0.87 10.32 3.00
N ARG A 24 -0.45 10.50 3.02
CA ARG A 24 -1.24 10.95 1.86
C ARG A 24 -0.71 12.21 1.21
N GLU A 25 -0.36 13.20 2.02
CA GLU A 25 0.11 14.47 1.49
C GLU A 25 1.41 14.31 0.73
N GLU A 26 2.31 13.47 1.24
CA GLU A 26 3.57 13.19 0.57
C GLU A 26 3.34 12.40 -0.71
N VAL A 27 2.41 11.44 -0.70
CA VAL A 27 2.06 10.66 -1.89
C VAL A 27 1.47 11.58 -2.96
N PHE A 28 0.53 12.45 -2.59
CA PHE A 28 -0.05 13.40 -3.53
C PHE A 28 0.99 14.36 -4.10
N ALA A 29 1.91 14.84 -3.26
CA ALA A 29 2.97 15.72 -3.73
C ALA A 29 3.87 15.01 -4.75
N ALA A 30 4.20 13.74 -4.50
CA ALA A 30 5.01 12.95 -5.43
C ALA A 30 4.30 12.78 -6.78
N ILE A 31 2.97 12.58 -6.75
CA ILE A 31 2.18 12.44 -7.97
C ILE A 31 2.12 13.78 -8.72
N GLU A 32 1.85 14.85 -8.02
CA GLU A 32 1.69 16.19 -8.62
C GLU A 32 2.97 16.69 -9.29
N THR A 33 4.13 16.31 -8.76
CA THR A 33 5.41 16.72 -9.32
C THR A 33 5.91 15.81 -10.43
N SER A 34 5.19 14.73 -10.71
CA SER A 34 5.54 13.80 -11.79
C SER A 34 4.85 14.23 -13.09
N GLU A 35 5.54 14.07 -14.20
CA GLU A 35 4.98 14.41 -15.51
C GLU A 35 4.20 13.27 -16.14
N THR A 36 4.53 12.04 -15.77
CA THR A 36 3.88 10.85 -16.35
C THR A 36 3.45 9.90 -15.26
N PRO A 37 2.49 9.01 -15.55
CA PRO A 37 2.11 7.96 -14.60
C PRO A 37 3.28 7.05 -14.20
N ASP A 38 4.20 6.79 -15.13
CA ASP A 38 5.38 5.96 -14.84
C ASP A 38 6.30 6.65 -13.84
N GLU A 39 6.50 7.97 -14.00
CA GLU A 39 7.29 8.73 -13.03
C GLU A 39 6.61 8.77 -11.67
N ALA A 40 5.29 8.92 -11.63
CA ALA A 40 4.53 8.92 -10.38
C ALA A 40 4.71 7.58 -9.66
N ARG A 41 4.63 6.48 -10.39
CA ARG A 41 4.81 5.14 -9.82
C ARG A 41 6.20 4.98 -9.20
N ALA A 42 7.23 5.39 -9.94
CA ALA A 42 8.59 5.31 -9.44
C ALA A 42 8.80 6.18 -8.20
N ALA A 43 8.23 7.39 -8.20
CA ALA A 43 8.35 8.30 -7.07
C ALA A 43 7.65 7.75 -5.82
N VAL A 44 6.46 7.18 -5.98
CA VAL A 44 5.72 6.59 -4.86
C VAL A 44 6.43 5.33 -4.34
N ALA A 45 6.96 4.52 -5.25
CA ALA A 45 7.73 3.34 -4.85
C ALA A 45 8.91 3.73 -3.96
N LYS A 46 9.63 4.77 -4.35
CA LYS A 46 10.77 5.28 -3.59
C LYS A 46 10.33 5.85 -2.24
N LEU A 47 9.26 6.63 -2.25
CA LEU A 47 8.73 7.26 -1.04
C LEU A 47 8.33 6.22 0.01
N LEU A 48 7.64 5.18 -0.41
CA LEU A 48 7.14 4.14 0.51
C LEU A 48 8.15 3.01 0.75
N GLY A 49 9.26 3.00 0.02
CA GLY A 49 10.25 1.94 0.15
C GLY A 49 9.76 0.59 -0.32
N VAL A 50 8.94 0.57 -1.37
CA VAL A 50 8.36 -0.66 -1.92
C VAL A 50 8.72 -0.79 -3.40
N GLY A 51 8.45 -1.96 -3.98
CA GLY A 51 8.63 -2.18 -5.40
C GLY A 51 7.55 -1.49 -6.22
N GLU A 52 7.80 -1.37 -7.53
CA GLU A 52 6.88 -0.66 -8.41
C GLU A 52 5.52 -1.34 -8.56
N ILE A 53 5.47 -2.65 -8.40
CA ILE A 53 4.20 -3.39 -8.46
C ILE A 53 3.28 -2.95 -7.32
N LEU A 54 3.82 -2.85 -6.10
CA LEU A 54 3.04 -2.40 -4.95
C LEU A 54 2.68 -0.92 -5.08
N ALA A 55 3.60 -0.11 -5.59
CA ALA A 55 3.32 1.32 -5.82
C ALA A 55 2.18 1.50 -6.81
N ARG A 56 2.16 0.70 -7.87
CA ARG A 56 1.08 0.73 -8.85
C ARG A 56 -0.26 0.39 -8.22
N ALA A 57 -0.28 -0.64 -7.38
CA ALA A 57 -1.51 -1.03 -6.69
C ALA A 57 -2.01 0.08 -5.77
N VAL A 58 -1.10 0.76 -5.07
CA VAL A 58 -1.44 1.90 -4.22
C VAL A 58 -2.05 3.03 -5.05
N LEU A 59 -1.43 3.37 -6.18
CA LEU A 59 -1.92 4.44 -7.04
C LEU A 59 -3.29 4.14 -7.63
N ASP A 60 -3.53 2.89 -8.02
CA ASP A 60 -4.81 2.48 -8.59
C ASP A 60 -5.96 2.61 -7.60
N MET A 61 -5.67 2.56 -6.33
CA MET A 61 -6.69 2.59 -5.28
C MET A 61 -6.86 3.94 -4.61
N GLN A 62 -6.00 4.91 -4.95
CA GLN A 62 -5.88 6.13 -4.14
C GLN A 62 -7.18 6.90 -3.94
N ALA A 63 -7.95 7.12 -5.00
CA ALA A 63 -9.11 8.00 -4.89
C ALA A 63 -10.28 7.36 -4.17
N ARG A 64 -10.50 6.08 -4.41
CA ARG A 64 -11.68 5.38 -3.90
C ARG A 64 -11.50 4.81 -2.51
N ARG A 65 -10.26 4.53 -2.10
CA ARG A 65 -10.00 3.78 -0.89
C ARG A 65 -9.49 4.60 0.28
N TRP A 66 -9.44 5.92 0.12
CA TRP A 66 -8.92 6.77 1.18
C TRP A 66 -9.98 7.38 2.09
N THR A 67 -11.19 6.83 2.10
CA THR A 67 -12.18 7.18 3.12
C THR A 67 -11.79 6.52 4.45
N GLN A 68 -12.26 7.08 5.55
CA GLN A 68 -11.99 6.51 6.87
C GLN A 68 -12.47 5.07 7.00
N GLY A 69 -13.64 4.77 6.42
CA GLY A 69 -14.19 3.43 6.46
C GLY A 69 -13.33 2.42 5.75
N GLU A 70 -12.83 2.77 4.58
CA GLU A 70 -11.94 1.88 3.81
C GLU A 70 -10.60 1.71 4.51
N ARG A 71 -10.06 2.77 5.10
CA ARG A 71 -8.81 2.67 5.86
C ARG A 71 -8.95 1.74 7.06
N ARG A 72 -10.08 1.79 7.76
CA ARG A 72 -10.33 0.88 8.87
C ARG A 72 -10.40 -0.56 8.43
N LYS A 73 -11.05 -0.84 7.29
CA LYS A 73 -11.11 -2.18 6.74
C LYS A 73 -9.73 -2.72 6.43
N ILE A 74 -8.88 -1.90 5.84
CA ILE A 74 -7.51 -2.29 5.51
C ILE A 74 -6.71 -2.58 6.78
N THR A 75 -6.84 -1.71 7.78
CA THR A 75 -6.13 -1.87 9.05
C THR A 75 -6.55 -3.16 9.76
N ASP A 76 -7.85 -3.43 9.78
CA ASP A 76 -8.39 -4.64 10.41
C ASP A 76 -7.91 -5.90 9.69
N HIS A 77 -7.92 -5.86 8.35
CA HIS A 77 -7.44 -6.98 7.54
C HIS A 77 -5.94 -7.21 7.76
N LEU A 78 -5.17 -6.13 7.83
CA LEU A 78 -3.73 -6.20 8.11
C LEU A 78 -3.46 -6.87 9.47
N ALA A 79 -4.20 -6.47 10.50
CA ALA A 79 -4.05 -7.05 11.83
C ALA A 79 -4.34 -8.56 11.81
N MET A 80 -5.37 -8.97 11.08
CA MET A 80 -5.72 -10.37 10.93
C MET A 80 -4.60 -11.17 10.26
N LEU A 81 -4.03 -10.61 9.18
CA LEU A 81 -2.95 -11.30 8.44
C LEU A 81 -1.68 -11.40 9.27
N ARG A 82 -1.36 -10.37 10.05
CA ARG A 82 -0.21 -10.40 10.94
C ARG A 82 -0.36 -11.50 11.98
N ALA A 83 -1.57 -11.64 12.53
CA ALA A 83 -1.85 -12.70 13.50
C ALA A 83 -1.63 -14.09 12.90
N GLU A 84 -1.99 -14.27 11.61
CA GLU A 84 -1.79 -15.54 10.92
C GLU A 84 -0.30 -15.90 10.75
N LEU A 85 0.55 -14.89 10.62
CA LEU A 85 1.97 -15.09 10.38
C LEU A 85 2.80 -15.18 11.65
N GLU A 86 2.27 -14.76 12.79
CA GLU A 86 2.99 -14.80 14.05
C GLU A 86 3.12 -16.23 14.56
N PRO A 87 4.30 -16.62 15.07
CA PRO A 87 4.45 -17.91 15.70
C PRO A 87 3.66 -17.95 17.01
N ASP A 88 3.16 -19.12 17.34
CA ASP A 88 2.40 -19.33 18.57
C ASP A 88 3.26 -19.18 19.83
#